data_f74deb5e9a8c9c2f2ed9997c72800749
#
_entry.id   f74deb5e9a8c9c2f2ed9997c72800749
#
_cell.length_a   1.000
_cell.length_b   1.000
_cell.length_c   1.000
_cell.angle_alpha   90.00
_cell.angle_beta   90.00
_cell.angle_gamma   90.00
#
_symmetry.space_group_name_H-M   'P 1'
#
loop_
_entity.id
_entity.type
_entity.pdbx_description
1 polymer ?
#
loop_
_entity_poly.entity_id
_entity_poly.type
_entity_poly.pdbx_seq_one_letter_code
_entity_poly.pdbx_strand_id
1 'polypeptide(L)'
;MTHMLLTFFLLILGCSSSQMKNNNADLDPALKPDKVLIVYLSRTNNTKTIAEIIHKNAGGTLVALELEKPYPENYRATVDQVVKENETGYLPPLKTKIDSIQSYDVVFVGFPTWGMKLPPPMKSFLRQYDLSGKTIVPFNTNDGYGIGSSFDTVKELCTKSKILEGFSIKGGTESDGRSRLSKVENAKDAETKVMKWLQEIKLTKEAK
;
A
#
# COMPACT_ATOMS: atom_id res chain seq x y z
N MET A 1 25.96 -44.63 -75.32
CA MET A 1 26.77 -43.60 -74.70
C MET A 1 25.78 -42.58 -74.13
N THR A 2 25.42 -42.71 -72.88
CA THR A 2 24.37 -41.95 -72.19
C THR A 2 24.98 -41.25 -71.03
N HIS A 3 25.08 -39.91 -71.06
CA HIS A 3 25.58 -39.08 -70.01
C HIS A 3 24.45 -38.82 -69.02
N MET A 4 24.64 -39.28 -67.76
CA MET A 4 23.76 -39.07 -66.66
C MET A 4 24.21 -37.80 -65.93
N LEU A 5 23.46 -36.70 -66.01
CA LEU A 5 23.68 -35.47 -65.25
C LEU A 5 23.16 -35.65 -63.81
N LEU A 6 24.04 -35.58 -62.86
CA LEU A 6 23.75 -35.63 -61.45
C LEU A 6 23.50 -34.19 -60.97
N THR A 7 22.24 -33.81 -60.75
CA THR A 7 21.87 -32.52 -60.18
C THR A 7 21.96 -32.58 -58.64
N PHE A 8 22.89 -31.81 -58.11
CA PHE A 8 23.13 -31.66 -56.67
C PHE A 8 22.11 -30.65 -56.13
N PHE A 9 21.13 -31.12 -55.35
CA PHE A 9 20.16 -30.25 -54.66
C PHE A 9 20.76 -29.79 -53.32
N LEU A 10 21.15 -28.52 -53.26
CA LEU A 10 21.67 -27.90 -52.05
C LEU A 10 20.51 -27.51 -51.14
N LEU A 11 20.25 -28.29 -50.08
CA LEU A 11 19.27 -27.96 -49.03
C LEU A 11 19.89 -26.88 -48.13
N ILE A 12 19.43 -25.66 -48.31
CA ILE A 12 19.73 -24.56 -47.37
C ILE A 12 18.83 -24.74 -46.15
N LEU A 13 19.38 -25.26 -45.05
CA LEU A 13 18.74 -25.23 -43.73
C LEU A 13 18.74 -23.77 -43.24
N GLY A 14 17.63 -23.09 -43.41
CA GLY A 14 17.34 -21.82 -42.77
C GLY A 14 17.21 -22.02 -41.26
N CYS A 15 18.27 -21.67 -40.51
CA CYS A 15 18.16 -21.48 -39.07
C CYS A 15 17.24 -20.30 -38.80
N SER A 16 15.97 -20.59 -38.52
CA SER A 16 15.05 -19.62 -37.95
C SER A 16 15.46 -19.39 -36.47
N SER A 17 16.24 -18.35 -36.23
CA SER A 17 16.48 -17.86 -34.86
C SER A 17 15.16 -17.25 -34.36
N SER A 18 14.40 -18.06 -33.63
CA SER A 18 13.31 -17.53 -32.80
C SER A 18 13.93 -16.55 -31.79
N GLN A 19 13.80 -15.25 -32.10
CA GLN A 19 14.04 -14.22 -31.12
C GLN A 19 13.03 -14.47 -29.98
N MET A 20 13.54 -14.97 -28.85
CA MET A 20 12.85 -14.84 -27.57
C MET A 20 12.59 -13.34 -27.38
N LYS A 21 11.34 -12.93 -27.56
CA LYS A 21 10.87 -11.65 -27.01
C LYS A 21 11.14 -11.73 -25.52
N ASN A 22 12.21 -11.08 -25.09
CA ASN A 22 12.34 -10.66 -23.72
C ASN A 22 11.11 -9.79 -23.44
N ASN A 23 10.12 -10.38 -22.79
CA ASN A 23 9.10 -9.64 -22.07
C ASN A 23 9.84 -9.00 -20.87
N ASN A 24 10.63 -7.98 -21.13
CA ASN A 24 10.89 -6.96 -20.16
C ASN A 24 9.51 -6.35 -19.91
N ALA A 25 8.85 -6.86 -18.84
CA ALA A 25 7.69 -6.22 -18.27
C ALA A 25 8.06 -4.74 -18.16
N ASP A 26 7.27 -3.92 -18.81
CA ASP A 26 7.42 -2.48 -18.90
C ASP A 26 7.90 -1.95 -17.56
N LEU A 27 9.07 -1.30 -17.59
CA LEU A 27 9.52 -0.48 -16.48
C LEU A 27 8.42 0.55 -16.29
N ASP A 28 7.68 0.41 -15.20
CA ASP A 28 6.63 1.31 -14.80
C ASP A 28 7.19 2.73 -14.89
N PRO A 29 6.50 3.68 -15.57
CA PRO A 29 7.03 5.03 -15.66
C PRO A 29 7.33 5.55 -14.27
N ALA A 30 8.46 6.25 -14.13
CA ALA A 30 8.91 6.79 -12.85
C ALA A 30 7.76 7.34 -12.02
N LEU A 31 7.71 7.00 -10.72
CA LEU A 31 6.64 7.40 -9.81
C LEU A 31 6.45 8.92 -9.86
N LYS A 32 5.28 9.35 -10.33
CA LYS A 32 4.92 10.76 -10.37
C LYS A 32 4.30 11.17 -9.04
N PRO A 33 4.93 12.04 -8.26
CA PRO A 33 4.44 12.42 -6.93
C PRO A 33 3.00 12.96 -6.93
N ASP A 34 2.59 13.69 -7.96
CA ASP A 34 1.22 14.21 -8.13
C ASP A 34 0.16 13.11 -8.35
N LYS A 35 0.59 11.87 -8.65
CA LYS A 35 -0.25 10.69 -8.81
C LYS A 35 -0.29 9.78 -7.58
N VAL A 36 0.33 10.20 -6.49
CA VAL A 36 0.39 9.45 -5.23
C VAL A 36 -0.53 10.07 -4.18
N LEU A 37 -1.34 9.24 -3.56
CA LEU A 37 -2.14 9.58 -2.39
C LEU A 37 -1.71 8.72 -1.21
N ILE A 38 -1.54 9.32 -0.05
CA ILE A 38 -1.22 8.64 1.20
C ILE A 38 -2.33 8.92 2.20
N VAL A 39 -3.23 7.95 2.37
CA VAL A 39 -4.33 8.03 3.33
C VAL A 39 -3.97 7.24 4.57
N TYR A 40 -4.17 7.82 5.74
CA TYR A 40 -3.86 7.12 6.98
C TYR A 40 -4.85 7.41 8.11
N LEU A 41 -5.05 6.41 8.95
CA LEU A 41 -5.69 6.51 10.26
C LEU A 41 -4.61 6.45 11.34
N SER A 42 -4.62 7.36 12.30
CA SER A 42 -3.67 7.33 13.42
C SER A 42 -4.28 7.92 14.69
N ARG A 43 -4.29 7.13 15.77
CA ARG A 43 -4.76 7.58 17.08
C ARG A 43 -3.64 8.18 17.93
N THR A 44 -2.45 7.58 17.90
CA THR A 44 -1.31 7.93 18.75
C THR A 44 -0.10 8.40 17.96
N ASN A 45 -0.29 8.89 16.75
CA ASN A 45 0.74 9.38 15.81
C ASN A 45 1.74 8.32 15.31
N ASN A 46 1.65 7.05 15.69
CA ASN A 46 2.56 6.03 15.15
C ASN A 46 2.38 5.85 13.64
N THR A 47 1.16 5.61 13.17
CA THR A 47 0.87 5.48 11.73
C THR A 47 1.13 6.79 10.98
N LYS A 48 0.84 7.95 11.60
CA LYS A 48 1.15 9.27 11.06
C LYS A 48 2.65 9.40 10.77
N THR A 49 3.52 9.03 11.71
CA THR A 49 4.98 9.08 11.53
C THR A 49 5.42 8.28 10.30
N ILE A 50 4.88 7.07 10.10
CA ILE A 50 5.20 6.27 8.91
C ILE A 50 4.66 6.93 7.63
N ALA A 51 3.44 7.48 7.68
CA ALA A 51 2.86 8.19 6.55
C ALA A 51 3.69 9.41 6.12
N GLU A 52 4.21 10.18 7.10
CA GLU A 52 5.11 11.32 6.86
C GLU A 52 6.46 10.88 6.26
N ILE A 53 7.02 9.75 6.71
CA ILE A 53 8.24 9.18 6.13
C ILE A 53 7.98 8.74 4.68
N ILE A 54 6.86 8.07 4.39
CA ILE A 54 6.48 7.70 3.02
C ILE A 54 6.34 8.96 2.16
N HIS A 55 5.61 9.97 2.63
CA HIS A 55 5.44 11.25 1.92
C HIS A 55 6.77 11.93 1.60
N LYS A 56 7.70 11.96 2.55
CA LYS A 56 9.05 12.51 2.34
C LYS A 56 9.80 11.80 1.20
N ASN A 57 9.66 10.48 1.07
CA ASN A 57 10.44 9.66 0.15
C ASN A 57 9.74 9.31 -1.17
N ALA A 58 8.42 9.18 -1.19
CA ALA A 58 7.61 8.91 -2.38
C ALA A 58 6.94 10.18 -2.94
N GLY A 59 6.80 11.23 -2.14
CA GLY A 59 5.99 12.40 -2.47
C GLY A 59 4.51 12.14 -2.30
N GLY A 60 3.67 12.88 -3.01
CA GLY A 60 2.22 12.68 -3.02
C GLY A 60 1.43 13.59 -2.10
N THR A 61 0.13 13.37 -2.05
CA THR A 61 -0.81 14.07 -1.17
C THR A 61 -1.00 13.26 0.11
N LEU A 62 -0.78 13.86 1.26
CA LEU A 62 -0.92 13.23 2.57
C LEU A 62 -2.25 13.61 3.21
N VAL A 63 -3.09 12.61 3.55
CA VAL A 63 -4.44 12.80 4.06
C VAL A 63 -4.69 11.96 5.30
N ALA A 64 -5.01 12.60 6.42
CA ALA A 64 -5.50 11.92 7.62
C ALA A 64 -6.99 11.58 7.49
N LEU A 65 -7.39 10.37 7.85
CA LEU A 65 -8.79 10.03 8.00
C LEU A 65 -9.35 10.58 9.31
N GLU A 66 -10.37 11.42 9.20
CA GLU A 66 -11.16 11.94 10.30
C GLU A 66 -12.59 11.40 10.20
N LEU A 67 -13.18 11.08 11.34
CA LEU A 67 -14.58 10.67 11.44
C LEU A 67 -15.49 11.87 11.67
N GLU A 68 -16.74 11.81 11.20
CA GLU A 68 -17.77 12.79 11.58
C GLU A 68 -18.01 12.80 13.09
N LYS A 69 -17.96 11.63 13.72
CA LYS A 69 -18.00 11.46 15.18
C LYS A 69 -16.70 10.78 15.63
N PRO A 70 -15.77 11.51 16.25
CA PRO A 70 -14.53 10.93 16.74
C PRO A 70 -14.78 9.81 17.75
N TYR A 71 -13.85 8.85 17.80
CA TYR A 71 -13.85 7.86 18.87
C TYR A 71 -13.63 8.52 20.24
N PRO A 72 -14.12 7.88 21.32
CA PRO A 72 -13.86 8.35 22.67
C PRO A 72 -12.37 8.51 22.94
N GLU A 73 -11.98 9.50 23.76
CA GLU A 73 -10.59 9.64 24.22
C GLU A 73 -10.16 8.46 25.11
N ASN A 74 -11.10 7.95 25.91
CA ASN A 74 -10.85 6.79 26.76
C ASN A 74 -10.58 5.55 25.88
N TYR A 75 -9.41 4.95 26.09
CA TYR A 75 -8.96 3.79 25.31
C TYR A 75 -9.94 2.61 25.36
N ARG A 76 -10.44 2.28 26.57
CA ARG A 76 -11.36 1.14 26.73
C ARG A 76 -12.68 1.36 26.01
N ALA A 77 -13.24 2.55 26.11
CA ALA A 77 -14.46 2.90 25.37
C ALA A 77 -14.24 2.85 23.85
N THR A 78 -13.06 3.25 23.38
CA THR A 78 -12.69 3.08 21.95
C THR A 78 -12.64 1.61 21.57
N VAL A 79 -12.02 0.76 22.37
CA VAL A 79 -11.94 -0.69 22.13
C VAL A 79 -13.33 -1.31 22.06
N ASP A 80 -14.18 -1.01 23.04
CA ASP A 80 -15.55 -1.55 23.11
C ASP A 80 -16.39 -1.13 21.90
N GLN A 81 -16.26 0.14 21.47
CA GLN A 81 -16.90 0.64 20.25
C GLN A 81 -16.41 -0.08 19.00
N VAL A 82 -15.08 -0.23 18.82
CA VAL A 82 -14.47 -0.91 17.67
C VAL A 82 -14.88 -2.39 17.60
N VAL A 83 -14.96 -3.07 18.75
CA VAL A 83 -15.45 -4.45 18.81
C VAL A 83 -16.87 -4.51 18.28
N LYS A 84 -17.78 -3.66 18.78
CA LYS A 84 -19.18 -3.60 18.34
C LYS A 84 -19.29 -3.27 16.85
N GLU A 85 -18.51 -2.31 16.34
CA GLU A 85 -18.50 -1.95 14.91
C GLU A 85 -18.05 -3.13 14.04
N ASN A 86 -17.03 -3.86 14.46
CA ASN A 86 -16.56 -5.05 13.76
C ASN A 86 -17.57 -6.21 13.77
N GLU A 87 -18.30 -6.40 14.87
CA GLU A 87 -19.33 -7.45 15.01
C GLU A 87 -20.55 -7.15 14.15
N THR A 88 -20.97 -5.89 14.09
CA THR A 88 -22.15 -5.45 13.33
C THR A 88 -21.84 -5.11 11.87
N GLY A 89 -20.56 -5.05 11.49
CA GLY A 89 -20.15 -4.57 10.16
C GLY A 89 -20.39 -3.08 9.95
N TYR A 90 -20.56 -2.31 11.03
CA TYR A 90 -20.78 -0.87 10.94
C TYR A 90 -19.56 -0.14 10.37
N LEU A 91 -19.81 0.75 9.42
CA LEU A 91 -18.82 1.59 8.78
C LEU A 91 -19.01 3.04 9.22
N PRO A 92 -18.17 3.57 10.12
CA PRO A 92 -18.33 4.93 10.63
C PRO A 92 -18.15 5.96 9.50
N PRO A 93 -19.04 6.99 9.43
CA PRO A 93 -18.97 8.04 8.43
C PRO A 93 -17.69 8.85 8.54
N LEU A 94 -17.06 9.14 7.40
CA LEU A 94 -15.84 9.92 7.31
C LEU A 94 -16.17 11.40 7.11
N LYS A 95 -15.57 12.26 7.93
CA LYS A 95 -15.52 13.71 7.71
C LYS A 95 -14.57 14.05 6.56
N THR A 96 -13.47 13.29 6.46
CA THR A 96 -12.48 13.44 5.37
C THR A 96 -13.12 13.16 4.02
N LYS A 97 -12.93 14.11 3.07
CA LYS A 97 -13.34 13.95 1.68
C LYS A 97 -12.13 14.08 0.77
N ILE A 98 -12.10 13.29 -0.29
CA ILE A 98 -11.08 13.31 -1.32
C ILE A 98 -11.79 13.53 -2.65
N ASP A 99 -11.76 14.78 -3.13
CA ASP A 99 -12.60 15.20 -4.26
C ASP A 99 -12.16 14.59 -5.60
N SER A 100 -10.90 14.22 -5.74
CA SER A 100 -10.32 13.77 -7.00
C SER A 100 -9.59 12.44 -6.86
N ILE A 101 -10.22 11.43 -6.21
CA ILE A 101 -9.60 10.11 -6.02
C ILE A 101 -9.14 9.49 -7.37
N GLN A 102 -9.83 9.79 -8.46
CA GLN A 102 -9.51 9.26 -9.79
C GLN A 102 -8.22 9.86 -10.38
N SER A 103 -7.73 10.99 -9.87
CA SER A 103 -6.47 11.59 -10.34
C SER A 103 -5.22 10.84 -9.85
N TYR A 104 -5.36 9.97 -8.85
CA TYR A 104 -4.26 9.20 -8.27
C TYR A 104 -4.15 7.81 -8.88
N ASP A 105 -2.93 7.37 -9.15
CA ASP A 105 -2.63 6.02 -9.68
C ASP A 105 -2.18 5.07 -8.55
N VAL A 106 -1.50 5.62 -7.52
CA VAL A 106 -1.01 4.87 -6.36
C VAL A 106 -1.65 5.42 -5.10
N VAL A 107 -2.23 4.53 -4.28
CA VAL A 107 -2.85 4.88 -3.01
C VAL A 107 -2.22 4.06 -1.89
N PHE A 108 -1.42 4.72 -1.05
CA PHE A 108 -0.98 4.14 0.21
C PHE A 108 -2.11 4.20 1.22
N VAL A 109 -2.36 3.09 1.92
CA VAL A 109 -3.40 2.99 2.94
C VAL A 109 -2.79 2.57 4.28
N GLY A 110 -2.74 3.50 5.23
CA GLY A 110 -2.05 3.37 6.50
C GLY A 110 -3.00 3.25 7.69
N PHE A 111 -2.74 2.28 8.56
CA PHE A 111 -3.62 2.04 9.71
C PHE A 111 -2.92 1.30 10.86
N PRO A 112 -3.37 1.48 12.10
CA PRO A 112 -2.99 0.62 13.20
C PRO A 112 -3.74 -0.72 13.14
N THR A 113 -3.19 -1.77 13.74
CA THR A 113 -3.95 -3.01 13.96
C THR A 113 -4.87 -2.84 15.17
N TRP A 114 -6.19 -2.91 14.95
CA TRP A 114 -7.19 -2.86 16.01
C TRP A 114 -7.92 -4.20 16.14
N GLY A 115 -7.74 -4.88 17.28
CA GLY A 115 -8.35 -6.19 17.51
C GLY A 115 -7.96 -7.23 16.44
N MET A 116 -6.72 -7.22 15.97
CA MET A 116 -6.20 -8.08 14.90
C MET A 116 -6.94 -7.95 13.56
N LYS A 117 -7.60 -6.80 13.33
CA LYS A 117 -8.40 -6.51 12.14
C LYS A 117 -8.08 -5.14 11.56
N LEU A 118 -8.48 -4.94 10.31
CA LEU A 118 -8.50 -3.62 9.67
C LEU A 118 -9.48 -2.72 10.42
N PRO A 119 -9.08 -1.51 10.86
CA PRO A 119 -9.96 -0.59 11.58
C PRO A 119 -11.20 -0.20 10.77
N PRO A 120 -12.38 -0.10 11.41
CA PRO A 120 -13.62 0.29 10.73
C PRO A 120 -13.53 1.57 9.91
N PRO A 121 -12.85 2.66 10.33
CA PRO A 121 -12.70 3.86 9.50
C PRO A 121 -11.94 3.61 8.19
N MET A 122 -10.93 2.74 8.20
CA MET A 122 -10.24 2.38 6.97
C MET A 122 -11.10 1.53 6.06
N LYS A 123 -11.94 0.63 6.61
CA LYS A 123 -12.96 -0.08 5.82
C LYS A 123 -13.96 0.90 5.19
N SER A 124 -14.37 1.94 5.93
CA SER A 124 -15.23 3.02 5.40
C SER A 124 -14.59 3.68 4.18
N PHE A 125 -13.31 4.06 4.26
CA PHE A 125 -12.57 4.64 3.15
C PHE A 125 -12.54 3.72 1.93
N LEU A 126 -12.12 2.46 2.11
CA LEU A 126 -11.99 1.50 1.01
C LEU A 126 -13.32 1.13 0.35
N ARG A 127 -14.44 1.33 1.04
CA ARG A 127 -15.79 1.12 0.47
C ARG A 127 -16.40 2.39 -0.14
N GLN A 128 -16.01 3.56 0.35
CA GLN A 128 -16.57 4.83 -0.09
C GLN A 128 -16.02 5.24 -1.47
N TYR A 129 -14.77 4.90 -1.77
CA TYR A 129 -14.09 5.33 -2.99
C TYR A 129 -13.90 4.18 -3.97
N ASP A 130 -14.12 4.46 -5.27
CA ASP A 130 -13.76 3.50 -6.33
C ASP A 130 -12.25 3.56 -6.58
N LEU A 131 -11.56 2.50 -6.17
CA LEU A 131 -10.13 2.32 -6.29
C LEU A 131 -9.74 1.39 -7.45
N SER A 132 -10.70 1.06 -8.33
CA SER A 132 -10.47 0.16 -9.47
C SER A 132 -9.35 0.67 -10.37
N GLY A 133 -8.48 -0.25 -10.81
CA GLY A 133 -7.33 0.04 -11.67
C GLY A 133 -6.15 0.70 -10.97
N LYS A 134 -6.26 1.07 -9.69
CA LYS A 134 -5.19 1.70 -8.92
C LYS A 134 -4.25 0.67 -8.30
N THR A 135 -3.03 1.13 -7.99
CA THR A 135 -2.10 0.38 -7.15
C THR A 135 -2.32 0.75 -5.69
N ILE A 136 -2.69 -0.23 -4.86
CA ILE A 136 -2.91 -0.05 -3.42
C ILE A 136 -1.71 -0.60 -2.66
N VAL A 137 -1.20 0.18 -1.71
CA VAL A 137 -0.01 -0.14 -0.94
C VAL A 137 -0.32 -0.03 0.55
N PRO A 138 -0.64 -1.13 1.23
CA PRO A 138 -0.97 -1.09 2.64
C PRO A 138 0.28 -0.89 3.51
N PHE A 139 0.15 -0.09 4.57
CA PHE A 139 1.15 -0.01 5.61
C PHE A 139 0.51 0.03 7.00
N ASN A 140 1.18 -0.57 7.96
CA ASN A 140 0.60 -0.87 9.25
C ASN A 140 1.54 -0.54 10.40
N THR A 141 0.96 -0.09 11.51
CA THR A 141 1.63 -0.04 12.80
C THR A 141 0.88 -0.91 13.81
N ASN A 142 1.61 -1.61 14.69
CA ASN A 142 1.00 -2.51 15.65
C ASN A 142 1.81 -2.53 16.96
N ASP A 143 1.27 -3.17 17.99
CA ASP A 143 1.94 -3.32 19.31
C ASP A 143 2.85 -4.56 19.41
N GLY A 144 3.22 -5.16 18.29
CA GLY A 144 4.08 -6.34 18.23
C GLY A 144 3.32 -7.65 18.00
N TYR A 145 1.99 -7.62 17.94
CA TYR A 145 1.15 -8.79 17.60
C TYR A 145 0.96 -8.98 16.09
N GLY A 146 1.48 -8.05 15.27
CA GLY A 146 1.41 -8.12 13.82
C GLY A 146 0.14 -7.51 13.23
N ILE A 147 -0.10 -7.85 11.96
CA ILE A 147 -1.16 -7.25 11.14
C ILE A 147 -2.53 -7.92 11.29
N GLY A 148 -2.59 -9.13 11.87
CA GLY A 148 -3.81 -9.93 11.86
C GLY A 148 -4.35 -10.18 10.45
N SER A 149 -5.65 -10.05 10.27
CA SER A 149 -6.32 -10.16 8.96
C SER A 149 -6.37 -8.85 8.16
N SER A 150 -5.66 -7.79 8.60
CA SER A 150 -5.85 -6.44 8.03
C SER A 150 -5.50 -6.36 6.56
N PHE A 151 -4.36 -6.92 6.13
CA PHE A 151 -3.94 -6.84 4.72
C PHE A 151 -4.81 -7.72 3.82
N ASP A 152 -5.30 -8.85 4.31
CA ASP A 152 -6.22 -9.69 3.55
C ASP A 152 -7.57 -8.99 3.37
N THR A 153 -8.06 -8.30 4.40
CA THR A 153 -9.26 -7.44 4.27
C THR A 153 -9.07 -6.31 3.25
N VAL A 154 -7.87 -5.70 3.15
CA VAL A 154 -7.58 -4.72 2.08
C VAL A 154 -7.68 -5.37 0.70
N LYS A 155 -7.12 -6.58 0.50
CA LYS A 155 -7.23 -7.32 -0.77
C LYS A 155 -8.69 -7.64 -1.11
N GLU A 156 -9.46 -8.09 -0.14
CA GLU A 156 -10.89 -8.41 -0.30
C GLU A 156 -11.74 -7.18 -0.69
N LEU A 157 -11.41 -6.00 -0.14
CA LEU A 157 -12.13 -4.76 -0.44
C LEU A 157 -11.69 -4.10 -1.75
N CYS A 158 -10.48 -4.40 -2.24
CA CYS A 158 -9.86 -3.78 -3.40
C CYS A 158 -9.62 -4.79 -4.55
N THR A 159 -10.56 -5.67 -4.83
CA THR A 159 -10.42 -6.79 -5.80
C THR A 159 -10.12 -6.36 -7.24
N LYS A 160 -10.44 -5.11 -7.59
CA LYS A 160 -10.17 -4.54 -8.92
C LYS A 160 -8.91 -3.68 -8.97
N SER A 161 -8.08 -3.74 -7.93
CA SER A 161 -6.84 -2.99 -7.78
C SER A 161 -5.63 -3.91 -7.78
N LYS A 162 -4.46 -3.38 -8.13
CA LYS A 162 -3.18 -4.07 -7.93
C LYS A 162 -2.74 -3.83 -6.48
N ILE A 163 -2.58 -4.89 -5.69
CA ILE A 163 -2.09 -4.76 -4.32
C ILE A 163 -0.59 -5.07 -4.30
N LEU A 164 0.23 -4.14 -3.83
CA LEU A 164 1.65 -4.37 -3.60
C LEU A 164 1.91 -4.96 -2.20
N GLU A 165 3.14 -5.43 -2.01
CA GLU A 165 3.59 -5.91 -0.71
C GLU A 165 3.52 -4.78 0.32
N GLY A 166 2.86 -5.05 1.44
CA GLY A 166 2.63 -4.08 2.48
C GLY A 166 3.79 -3.99 3.47
N PHE A 167 3.87 -2.84 4.15
CA PHE A 167 4.83 -2.60 5.22
C PHE A 167 4.19 -2.72 6.59
N SER A 168 4.89 -3.33 7.55
CA SER A 168 4.43 -3.39 8.93
C SER A 168 5.56 -3.16 9.91
N ILE A 169 5.28 -2.36 10.95
CA ILE A 169 6.27 -2.04 11.98
C ILE A 169 5.62 -1.96 13.38
N LYS A 170 6.38 -2.34 14.38
CA LYS A 170 5.97 -2.15 15.77
C LYS A 170 6.01 -0.67 16.15
N GLY A 171 4.85 -0.09 16.41
CA GLY A 171 4.67 1.33 16.75
C GLY A 171 4.56 1.61 18.25
N GLY A 172 4.28 0.59 19.06
CA GLY A 172 4.01 0.70 20.49
C GLY A 172 2.52 0.70 20.84
N THR A 173 2.25 0.57 22.11
CA THR A 173 0.91 0.39 22.66
C THR A 173 0.10 1.68 22.58
N GLU A 174 -1.12 1.60 22.09
CA GLU A 174 -2.03 2.75 22.03
C GLU A 174 -2.72 3.06 23.38
N SER A 175 -2.70 2.11 24.32
CA SER A 175 -3.35 2.25 25.62
C SER A 175 -2.81 3.38 26.47
N ASP A 176 -1.53 3.73 26.32
CA ASP A 176 -0.88 4.83 27.06
C ASP A 176 -0.93 6.18 26.32
N GLY A 177 -1.56 6.22 25.14
CA GLY A 177 -1.69 7.43 24.31
C GLY A 177 -0.38 7.92 23.69
N ARG A 178 0.73 7.18 23.81
CA ARG A 178 2.05 7.64 23.39
C ARG A 178 2.46 7.09 22.04
N SER A 179 3.02 7.96 21.21
CA SER A 179 3.74 7.53 20.02
C SER A 179 5.13 7.06 20.38
N ARG A 180 5.45 5.82 20.03
CA ARG A 180 6.81 5.29 20.15
C ARG A 180 7.67 5.69 18.97
N LEU A 181 7.08 5.72 17.77
CA LEU A 181 7.80 6.03 16.54
C LEU A 181 8.14 7.52 16.40
N SER A 182 7.47 8.42 17.12
CA SER A 182 7.80 9.85 17.11
C SER A 182 9.07 10.19 17.89
N LYS A 183 9.64 9.27 18.69
CA LYS A 183 10.95 9.45 19.33
C LYS A 183 12.04 9.37 18.27
N VAL A 184 12.99 10.32 18.31
CA VAL A 184 14.03 10.52 17.28
C VAL A 184 14.77 9.23 16.91
N GLU A 185 15.17 8.43 17.88
CA GLU A 185 15.90 7.17 17.65
C GLU A 185 15.04 6.14 16.86
N ASN A 186 13.77 5.98 17.26
CA ASN A 186 12.85 5.06 16.63
C ASN A 186 12.40 5.56 15.26
N ALA A 187 12.26 6.88 15.07
CA ALA A 187 11.92 7.48 13.79
C ALA A 187 13.01 7.23 12.75
N LYS A 188 14.30 7.32 13.14
CA LYS A 188 15.43 7.06 12.22
C LYS A 188 15.48 5.59 11.78
N ASP A 189 15.27 4.64 12.70
CA ASP A 189 15.19 3.22 12.38
C ASP A 189 13.98 2.94 11.46
N ALA A 190 12.83 3.54 11.76
CA ALA A 190 11.64 3.44 10.93
C ALA A 190 11.86 4.01 9.53
N GLU A 191 12.53 5.17 9.40
CA GLU A 191 12.87 5.77 8.11
C GLU A 191 13.75 4.83 7.27
N THR A 192 14.78 4.22 7.85
CA THR A 192 15.63 3.25 7.17
C THR A 192 14.85 2.06 6.64
N LYS A 193 13.94 1.50 7.45
CA LYS A 193 13.10 0.35 7.07
C LYS A 193 12.09 0.72 5.98
N VAL A 194 11.44 1.88 6.09
CA VAL A 194 10.50 2.38 5.08
C VAL A 194 11.20 2.64 3.76
N MET A 195 12.38 3.28 3.78
CA MET A 195 13.14 3.52 2.55
C MET A 195 13.52 2.23 1.84
N LYS A 196 14.00 1.23 2.58
CA LYS A 196 14.32 -0.09 2.01
C LYS A 196 13.09 -0.72 1.36
N TRP A 197 11.95 -0.74 2.08
CA TRP A 197 10.70 -1.25 1.54
C TRP A 197 10.22 -0.50 0.29
N LEU A 198 10.26 0.84 0.28
CA LEU A 198 9.88 1.64 -0.89
C LEU A 198 10.77 1.33 -2.12
N GLN A 199 12.06 1.06 -1.91
CA GLN A 199 12.97 0.62 -2.97
C GLN A 199 12.61 -0.76 -3.50
N GLU A 200 12.29 -1.71 -2.62
CA GLU A 200 11.89 -3.08 -2.97
C GLU A 200 10.61 -3.09 -3.82
N ILE A 201 9.62 -2.26 -3.47
CA ILE A 201 8.37 -2.12 -4.24
C ILE A 201 8.46 -1.09 -5.38
N LYS A 202 9.63 -0.47 -5.62
CA LYS A 202 9.94 0.51 -6.68
C LYS A 202 9.05 1.77 -6.64
N LEU A 203 8.75 2.27 -5.46
CA LEU A 203 7.94 3.47 -5.23
C LEU A 203 8.71 4.60 -4.51
N THR A 204 9.96 4.81 -4.88
CA THR A 204 10.73 5.99 -4.47
C THR A 204 10.63 7.08 -5.53
N LYS A 205 10.53 8.35 -5.09
CA LYS A 205 10.71 9.48 -6.03
C LYS A 205 12.14 9.50 -6.56
N GLU A 206 12.32 9.86 -7.82
CA GLU A 206 13.64 10.07 -8.37
C GLU A 206 14.38 11.17 -7.57
N ALA A 207 15.66 10.93 -7.28
CA ALA A 207 16.53 11.97 -6.75
C ALA A 207 16.72 13.02 -7.85
N LYS A 208 16.28 14.26 -7.57
CA LYS A 208 16.55 15.40 -8.45
C LYS A 208 18.00 15.81 -8.34
#